data_985ba84a6e30a8bf51cdf5200a809c2b
#
_entry.id   985ba84a6e30a8bf51cdf5200a809c2b
#
_cell.length_a   1.000
_cell.length_b   1.000
_cell.length_c   1.000
_cell.angle_alpha   90.00
_cell.angle_beta   90.00
_cell.angle_gamma   90.00
#
_symmetry.space_group_name_H-M   'P 1'
#
loop_
_entity.id
_entity.type
_entity.pdbx_description
1 polymer ?
#
loop_
_entity_poly.entity_id
_entity_poly.type
_entity_poly.pdbx_seq_one_letter_code
_entity_poly.pdbx_strand_id
1 'polypeptide(L)'
;MKCQYCKTENAENQTRCTFCEADLLSARPVIREIDVTDVLKPLPEKRTYHTFNLLEMLQIARKERSDAYNMLRIVLKSENEVEVDKDLKNSVEEQYRLFTAHVHMIQELLIDRIGYYPKRVDNKLLDRYLSKCQ
;
A
#
# COMPACT_ATOMS: atom_id res chain seq x y z
N MET A 1 -10.34 29.13 8.30
CA MET A 1 -9.37 28.14 7.75
C MET A 1 -10.01 27.37 6.60
N LYS A 2 -9.35 27.35 5.47
CA LYS A 2 -9.88 26.68 4.28
C LYS A 2 -9.49 25.19 4.28
N CYS A 3 -10.46 24.32 4.06
CA CYS A 3 -10.20 22.88 4.01
C CYS A 3 -9.32 22.53 2.80
N GLN A 4 -8.28 21.72 3.02
CA GLN A 4 -7.35 21.32 1.96
C GLN A 4 -7.96 20.33 0.96
N TYR A 5 -9.06 19.68 1.33
CA TYR A 5 -9.72 18.65 0.51
C TYR A 5 -10.89 19.19 -0.29
N CYS A 6 -11.88 19.79 0.39
CA CYS A 6 -13.10 20.28 -0.28
C CYS A 6 -13.15 21.80 -0.48
N LYS A 7 -12.16 22.55 0.02
CA LYS A 7 -12.04 24.00 -0.11
C LYS A 7 -13.11 24.81 0.62
N THR A 8 -13.88 24.18 1.50
CA THR A 8 -14.89 24.87 2.32
C THR A 8 -14.21 25.72 3.39
N GLU A 9 -14.70 26.95 3.61
CA GLU A 9 -14.24 27.78 4.71
C GLU A 9 -14.75 27.25 6.05
N ASN A 10 -13.86 27.15 7.05
CA ASN A 10 -14.17 26.71 8.39
C ASN A 10 -13.67 27.76 9.40
N ALA A 11 -14.31 27.79 10.58
CA ALA A 11 -13.84 28.64 11.66
C ALA A 11 -12.46 28.18 12.13
N GLU A 12 -11.64 29.11 12.62
CA GLU A 12 -10.26 28.83 13.05
C GLU A 12 -10.18 27.84 14.23
N ASN A 13 -11.23 27.72 15.02
CA ASN A 13 -11.27 26.81 16.15
C ASN A 13 -11.78 25.41 15.79
N GLN A 14 -12.13 25.17 14.54
CA GLN A 14 -12.59 23.86 14.08
C GLN A 14 -11.41 22.89 13.92
N THR A 15 -11.61 21.64 14.36
CA THR A 15 -10.63 20.57 14.18
C THR A 15 -10.96 19.68 12.98
N ARG A 16 -12.24 19.68 12.57
CA ARG A 16 -12.72 18.91 11.42
C ARG A 16 -13.55 19.82 10.52
N CYS A 17 -13.46 19.57 9.21
CA CYS A 17 -14.26 20.30 8.22
C CYS A 17 -15.74 20.05 8.44
N THR A 18 -16.55 21.09 8.40
CA THR A 18 -18.01 20.99 8.57
C THR A 18 -18.69 20.33 7.37
N PHE A 19 -18.04 20.27 6.23
CA PHE A 19 -18.60 19.70 5.00
C PHE A 19 -18.14 18.26 4.75
N CYS A 20 -16.83 18.00 4.73
CA CYS A 20 -16.28 16.68 4.38
C CYS A 20 -15.72 15.91 5.57
N GLU A 21 -15.73 16.49 6.77
CA GLU A 21 -15.22 15.88 8.01
C GLU A 21 -13.72 15.59 8.02
N ALA A 22 -12.95 16.15 7.07
CA ALA A 22 -11.51 15.98 7.02
C ALA A 22 -10.83 16.66 8.22
N ASP A 23 -9.69 16.11 8.65
CA ASP A 23 -8.88 16.70 9.72
C ASP A 23 -8.22 17.99 9.19
N LEU A 24 -8.52 19.12 9.83
CA LEU A 24 -7.99 20.42 9.45
C LEU A 24 -6.61 20.71 10.04
N LEU A 25 -6.22 19.97 11.07
CA LEU A 25 -4.95 20.20 11.77
C LEU A 25 -3.79 19.40 11.17
N SER A 26 -4.09 18.29 10.51
CA SER A 26 -3.06 17.46 9.88
C SER A 26 -2.78 17.93 8.46
N ALA A 27 -1.50 17.94 8.08
CA ALA A 27 -1.10 18.23 6.72
C ALA A 27 -1.61 17.14 5.78
N ARG A 28 -2.07 17.53 4.59
CA ARG A 28 -2.46 16.58 3.55
C ARG A 28 -1.23 15.81 3.08
N PRO A 29 -1.29 14.46 2.98
CA PRO A 29 -0.18 13.69 2.47
C PRO A 29 0.23 14.14 1.06
N VAL A 30 1.54 14.16 0.81
CA VAL A 30 2.11 14.57 -0.48
C VAL A 30 2.58 13.32 -1.21
N ILE A 31 2.40 13.31 -2.54
CA ILE A 31 2.92 12.23 -3.39
C ILE A 31 4.45 12.28 -3.37
N ARG A 32 5.09 11.14 -3.13
CA ARG A 32 6.54 11.00 -3.07
C ARG A 32 7.00 9.77 -3.84
N GLU A 33 8.29 9.67 -4.11
CA GLU A 33 8.85 8.48 -4.71
C GLU A 33 8.93 7.38 -3.67
N ILE A 34 8.55 6.16 -4.05
CA ILE A 34 8.56 5.00 -3.16
C ILE A 34 9.26 3.82 -3.83
N ASP A 35 9.71 2.88 -2.99
CA ASP A 35 10.28 1.61 -3.43
C ASP A 35 9.79 0.48 -2.51
N VAL A 36 10.41 -0.69 -2.61
CA VAL A 36 10.00 -1.85 -1.83
C VAL A 36 10.18 -1.63 -0.32
N THR A 37 11.12 -0.79 0.09
CA THR A 37 11.33 -0.52 1.53
C THR A 37 10.14 0.21 2.14
N ASP A 38 9.46 1.04 1.36
CA ASP A 38 8.25 1.73 1.82
C ASP A 38 7.10 0.75 2.05
N VAL A 39 7.03 -0.31 1.23
CA VAL A 39 6.02 -1.37 1.40
C VAL A 39 6.17 -2.06 2.76
N LEU A 40 7.38 -2.19 3.25
CA LEU A 40 7.68 -2.89 4.51
C LEU A 40 7.50 -2.02 5.76
N LYS A 41 7.12 -0.76 5.61
CA LYS A 41 6.86 0.12 6.76
C LYS A 41 5.64 -0.36 7.56
N PRO A 42 5.63 -0.11 8.89
CA PRO A 42 4.48 -0.49 9.71
C PRO A 42 3.24 0.34 9.37
N LEU A 43 2.08 -0.15 9.82
CA LEU A 43 0.79 0.45 9.51
C LEU A 43 0.69 1.95 9.86
N PRO A 44 1.16 2.41 11.05
CA PRO A 44 1.10 3.84 11.35
C PRO A 44 1.87 4.71 10.35
N GLU A 45 3.00 4.25 9.85
CA GLU A 45 3.76 4.96 8.84
C GLU A 45 3.08 4.93 7.48
N LYS A 46 2.47 3.78 7.11
CA LYS A 46 1.70 3.67 5.88
C LYS A 46 0.54 4.66 5.83
N ARG A 47 -0.06 4.98 6.97
CA ARG A 47 -1.16 5.95 7.05
C ARG A 47 -0.74 7.36 6.67
N THR A 48 0.56 7.66 6.70
CA THR A 48 1.08 8.99 6.33
C THR A 48 1.27 9.16 4.81
N TYR A 49 1.15 8.09 4.03
CA TYR A 49 1.35 8.13 2.60
C TYR A 49 0.09 8.61 1.86
N HIS A 50 0.32 9.28 0.73
CA HIS A 50 -0.75 9.67 -0.17
C HIS A 50 -1.43 8.44 -0.75
N THR A 51 -2.73 8.52 -1.04
CA THR A 51 -3.49 7.40 -1.61
C THR A 51 -2.88 6.88 -2.91
N PHE A 52 -2.36 7.77 -3.76
CA PHE A 52 -1.64 7.36 -4.97
C PHE A 52 -0.45 6.46 -4.62
N ASN A 53 0.32 6.82 -3.60
CA ASN A 53 1.45 6.02 -3.14
C ASN A 53 1.01 4.67 -2.58
N LEU A 54 -0.16 4.60 -1.93
CA LEU A 54 -0.72 3.32 -1.48
C LEU A 54 -1.08 2.41 -2.65
N LEU A 55 -1.58 2.96 -3.74
CA LEU A 55 -1.84 2.20 -4.97
C LEU A 55 -0.53 1.67 -5.57
N GLU A 56 0.51 2.50 -5.61
CA GLU A 56 1.84 2.06 -6.04
C GLU A 56 2.39 0.96 -5.13
N MET A 57 2.23 1.10 -3.82
CA MET A 57 2.63 0.07 -2.85
C MET A 57 1.92 -1.24 -3.11
N LEU A 58 0.63 -1.19 -3.45
CA LEU A 58 -0.13 -2.39 -3.74
C LEU A 58 0.42 -3.11 -4.97
N GLN A 59 0.78 -2.37 -6.01
CA GLN A 59 1.43 -2.92 -7.20
C GLN A 59 2.75 -3.61 -6.82
N ILE A 60 3.61 -2.91 -6.10
CA ILE A 60 4.93 -3.42 -5.69
C ILE A 60 4.77 -4.65 -4.80
N ALA A 61 3.91 -4.57 -3.78
CA ALA A 61 3.70 -5.65 -2.82
C ALA A 61 3.16 -6.91 -3.49
N ARG A 62 2.22 -6.76 -4.44
CA ARG A 62 1.68 -7.89 -5.19
C ARG A 62 2.73 -8.54 -6.07
N LYS A 63 3.61 -7.75 -6.69
CA LYS A 63 4.70 -8.27 -7.49
C LYS A 63 5.69 -9.05 -6.63
N GLU A 64 6.11 -8.48 -5.50
CA GLU A 64 7.03 -9.14 -4.58
C GLU A 64 6.42 -10.43 -4.02
N ARG A 65 5.12 -10.41 -3.69
CA ARG A 65 4.41 -11.61 -3.24
C ARG A 65 4.39 -12.69 -4.32
N SER A 66 4.14 -12.32 -5.57
CA SER A 66 4.13 -13.26 -6.70
C SER A 66 5.51 -13.86 -6.92
N ASP A 67 6.56 -13.05 -6.84
CA ASP A 67 7.94 -13.53 -6.99
C ASP A 67 8.30 -14.50 -5.85
N ALA A 68 7.91 -14.19 -4.62
CA ALA A 68 8.12 -15.06 -3.46
C ALA A 68 7.34 -16.37 -3.59
N TYR A 69 6.10 -16.30 -4.08
CA TYR A 69 5.28 -17.50 -4.33
C TYR A 69 5.90 -18.41 -5.39
N ASN A 70 6.40 -17.82 -6.48
CA ASN A 70 7.06 -18.59 -7.53
C ASN A 70 8.34 -19.27 -7.02
N MET A 71 9.12 -18.56 -6.19
CA MET A 71 10.29 -19.14 -5.56
C MET A 71 9.91 -20.29 -4.62
N LEU A 72 8.87 -20.11 -3.83
CA LEU A 72 8.35 -21.16 -2.94
C LEU A 72 7.93 -22.40 -3.73
N ARG A 73 7.24 -22.24 -4.85
CA ARG A 73 6.86 -23.35 -5.73
C ARG A 73 8.08 -24.11 -6.25
N ILE A 74 9.12 -23.40 -6.67
CA ILE A 74 10.36 -24.00 -7.15
C ILE A 74 11.03 -24.82 -6.04
N VAL A 75 11.11 -24.27 -4.84
CA VAL A 75 11.72 -24.95 -3.68
C VAL A 75 10.92 -26.21 -3.31
N LEU A 76 9.59 -26.12 -3.24
CA LEU A 76 8.72 -27.26 -2.92
C LEU A 76 8.82 -28.37 -3.98
N LYS A 77 8.89 -27.99 -5.25
CA LYS A 77 9.06 -28.95 -6.34
C LYS A 77 10.42 -29.65 -6.26
N SER A 78 11.46 -28.90 -5.91
CA SER A 78 12.82 -29.43 -5.79
C SER A 78 12.97 -30.42 -4.63
N GLU A 79 12.15 -30.34 -3.58
CA GLU A 79 12.16 -31.27 -2.46
C GLU A 79 11.91 -32.71 -2.89
N ASN A 80 11.17 -32.94 -3.96
CA ASN A 80 10.87 -34.26 -4.48
C ASN A 80 12.05 -34.87 -5.27
N GLU A 81 13.01 -34.07 -5.67
CA GLU A 81 14.15 -34.48 -6.51
C GLU A 81 15.48 -34.45 -5.79
N VAL A 82 15.68 -33.47 -4.89
CA VAL A 82 16.91 -33.29 -4.13
C VAL A 82 16.59 -32.85 -2.71
N GLU A 83 17.54 -33.04 -1.80
CA GLU A 83 17.42 -32.53 -0.45
C GLU A 83 17.58 -31.02 -0.47
N VAL A 84 16.57 -30.28 0.01
CA VAL A 84 16.56 -28.84 0.06
C VAL A 84 16.87 -28.36 1.49
N ASP A 85 17.69 -27.33 1.62
CA ASP A 85 18.01 -26.70 2.89
C ASP A 85 16.73 -26.16 3.56
N LYS A 86 16.48 -26.58 4.79
CA LYS A 86 15.32 -26.11 5.57
C LYS A 86 15.34 -24.62 5.80
N ASP A 87 16.53 -24.05 6.01
CA ASP A 87 16.67 -22.60 6.23
C ASP A 87 16.27 -21.81 4.99
N LEU A 88 16.63 -22.29 3.81
CA LEU A 88 16.19 -21.68 2.55
C LEU A 88 14.67 -21.75 2.40
N LYS A 89 14.08 -22.93 2.65
CA LYS A 89 12.64 -23.11 2.56
C LYS A 89 11.91 -22.19 3.53
N ASN A 90 12.34 -22.12 4.79
CA ASN A 90 11.74 -21.26 5.79
C ASN A 90 11.86 -19.78 5.42
N SER A 91 13.01 -19.37 4.90
CA SER A 91 13.24 -17.99 4.46
C SER A 91 12.28 -17.59 3.34
N VAL A 92 12.07 -18.46 2.36
CA VAL A 92 11.17 -18.22 1.24
C VAL A 92 9.71 -18.16 1.71
N GLU A 93 9.30 -19.06 2.62
CA GLU A 93 7.96 -19.04 3.20
C GLU A 93 7.70 -17.76 3.99
N GLU A 94 8.66 -17.32 4.79
CA GLU A 94 8.57 -16.08 5.56
C GLU A 94 8.43 -14.86 4.65
N GLN A 95 9.18 -14.82 3.56
CA GLN A 95 9.11 -13.75 2.56
C GLN A 95 7.70 -13.66 1.96
N TYR A 96 7.14 -14.80 1.58
CA TYR A 96 5.78 -14.87 1.03
C TYR A 96 4.74 -14.37 2.05
N ARG A 97 4.85 -14.82 3.30
CA ARG A 97 3.93 -14.41 4.37
C ARG A 97 4.06 -12.92 4.67
N LEU A 98 5.28 -12.40 4.67
CA LEU A 98 5.55 -10.98 4.92
C LEU A 98 4.85 -10.10 3.88
N PHE A 99 5.06 -10.37 2.61
CA PHE A 99 4.44 -9.58 1.55
C PHE A 99 2.93 -9.78 1.49
N THR A 100 2.42 -10.97 1.80
CA THR A 100 0.98 -11.20 1.91
C THR A 100 0.37 -10.32 3.01
N ALA A 101 1.01 -10.23 4.17
CA ALA A 101 0.54 -9.38 5.27
C ALA A 101 0.51 -7.90 4.86
N HIS A 102 1.55 -7.42 4.18
CA HIS A 102 1.59 -6.04 3.72
C HIS A 102 0.58 -5.73 2.62
N VAL A 103 0.30 -6.69 1.73
CA VAL A 103 -0.79 -6.55 0.75
C VAL A 103 -2.11 -6.33 1.48
N HIS A 104 -2.41 -7.12 2.49
CA HIS A 104 -3.65 -6.96 3.27
C HIS A 104 -3.72 -5.61 3.99
N MET A 105 -2.62 -5.17 4.59
CA MET A 105 -2.57 -3.85 5.23
C MET A 105 -2.90 -2.72 4.26
N ILE A 106 -2.31 -2.76 3.06
CA ILE A 106 -2.52 -1.74 2.04
C ILE A 106 -3.96 -1.78 1.54
N GLN A 107 -4.52 -2.97 1.31
CA GLN A 107 -5.91 -3.13 0.90
C GLN A 107 -6.87 -2.53 1.93
N GLU A 108 -6.65 -2.79 3.22
CA GLU A 108 -7.48 -2.22 4.29
C GLU A 108 -7.38 -0.69 4.33
N LEU A 109 -6.19 -0.13 4.16
CA LEU A 109 -6.02 1.33 4.10
C LEU A 109 -6.76 1.94 2.90
N LEU A 110 -6.74 1.28 1.75
CA LEU A 110 -7.46 1.75 0.57
C LEU A 110 -8.97 1.68 0.78
N ILE A 111 -9.48 0.62 1.41
CA ILE A 111 -10.90 0.52 1.76
C ILE A 111 -11.30 1.68 2.66
N ASP A 112 -10.48 2.00 3.68
CA ASP A 112 -10.74 3.11 4.58
C ASP A 112 -10.77 4.46 3.88
N ARG A 113 -9.92 4.65 2.87
CA ARG A 113 -9.78 5.95 2.18
C ARG A 113 -10.72 6.15 1.00
N ILE A 114 -10.91 5.12 0.18
CA ILE A 114 -11.68 5.24 -1.07
C ILE A 114 -12.79 4.20 -1.20
N GLY A 115 -12.97 3.36 -0.18
CA GLY A 115 -14.06 2.40 -0.11
C GLY A 115 -13.85 1.10 -0.86
N TYR A 116 -12.72 0.93 -1.54
CA TYR A 116 -12.41 -0.29 -2.27
C TYR A 116 -10.91 -0.40 -2.52
N TYR A 117 -10.46 -1.52 -3.05
CA TYR A 117 -9.13 -1.66 -3.63
C TYR A 117 -9.25 -2.31 -5.01
N PRO A 118 -8.41 -1.89 -6.00
CA PRO A 118 -8.49 -2.46 -7.34
C PRO A 118 -7.97 -3.90 -7.35
N LYS A 119 -8.61 -4.76 -8.15
CA LYS A 119 -8.15 -6.13 -8.36
C LYS A 119 -6.79 -6.17 -9.05
N ARG A 120 -6.54 -5.19 -9.90
CA ARG A 120 -5.29 -5.06 -10.64
C ARG A 120 -4.85 -3.61 -10.64
N VAL A 121 -3.59 -3.38 -10.27
CA VAL A 121 -2.98 -2.06 -10.35
C VAL A 121 -1.91 -2.12 -11.43
N ASP A 122 -2.19 -1.53 -12.59
CA ASP A 122 -1.23 -1.39 -13.67
C ASP A 122 -0.81 0.07 -13.83
N ASN A 123 0.17 0.31 -14.71
CA ASN A 123 0.67 1.66 -14.92
C ASN A 123 -0.40 2.61 -15.48
N LYS A 124 -1.33 2.10 -16.27
CA LYS A 124 -2.44 2.90 -16.81
C LYS A 124 -3.35 3.42 -15.71
N LEU A 125 -3.66 2.57 -14.72
CA LEU A 125 -4.47 2.97 -13.58
C LEU A 125 -3.75 4.02 -12.75
N LEU A 126 -2.46 3.84 -12.51
CA LEU A 126 -1.63 4.79 -11.76
C LEU A 126 -1.55 6.14 -12.48
N ASP A 127 -1.33 6.14 -13.79
CA ASP A 127 -1.27 7.37 -14.58
C ASP A 127 -2.59 8.13 -14.56
N ARG A 128 -3.72 7.42 -14.68
CA ARG A 128 -5.05 8.03 -14.62
C ARG A 128 -5.33 8.64 -13.25
N TYR A 129 -4.95 7.92 -12.18
CA TYR A 129 -5.15 8.42 -10.83
C TYR A 129 -4.30 9.65 -10.57
N LEU A 130 -3.03 9.63 -11.00
CA LEU A 130 -2.11 10.75 -10.84
C LEU A 130 -2.63 12.00 -11.57
N SER A 131 -3.19 11.84 -12.77
CA SER A 131 -3.78 12.95 -13.53
C SER A 131 -4.94 13.60 -12.79
N LYS A 132 -5.73 12.81 -12.06
CA LYS A 132 -6.84 13.33 -11.24
C LYS A 132 -6.37 14.05 -9.99
N CYS A 133 -5.17 13.73 -9.49
CA CYS A 133 -4.60 14.38 -8.31
C CYS A 133 -4.01 15.76 -8.63
N GLN A 134 -3.73 16.02 -9.88
CA GLN A 134 -3.21 17.30 -10.36
C GLN A 134 -4.36 18.19 -10.83
#